data_8c9c75d3c89f1b39b961624949841edc
#
_entry.id   8c9c75d3c89f1b39b961624949841edc
#
_cell.length_a   1.000
_cell.length_b   1.000
_cell.length_c   1.000
_cell.angle_alpha   90.00
_cell.angle_beta   90.00
_cell.angle_gamma   90.00
#
_symmetry.space_group_name_H-M   'P 1'
#
loop_
_entity.id
_entity.type
_entity.pdbx_description
1 polymer ?
#
loop_
_entity_poly.entity_id
_entity_poly.type
_entity_poly.pdbx_seq_one_letter_code
_entity_poly.pdbx_strand_id
1 'polypeptide(L)'
;MVESQVFQKMVDYASLDCDDTVLEIGAGLGFLTRFLSEKCKAVLAVEVDTRLAIILREQLKDAPNVRIIEGDVLKTSVPSFNKVVSIPPYHVSSRLLLWLFGTDFDRAVLIFQKEFANRLVASVGSEDYGWLTVLTDYHVEVEPLDHVPKWTFYPQPKIDSVIVRLEPKNPRPYSLRNKELFKQLLRSCFAKRNRKVKNAVQAYVKGFCNMSEEKSIRIVEALPFREKRVRQLAPEDFGVIADALIQ
;
A
#
# COMPACT_ATOMS: atom_id res chain seq x y z
N MET A 1 -21.87 -8.70 1.48
CA MET A 1 -22.00 -8.83 0.02
C MET A 1 -21.75 -7.44 -0.55
N VAL A 2 -21.02 -7.34 -1.63
CA VAL A 2 -20.79 -6.08 -2.37
C VAL A 2 -21.67 -6.14 -3.62
N GLU A 3 -22.19 -5.01 -4.07
CA GLU A 3 -22.99 -4.97 -5.29
C GLU A 3 -22.17 -5.37 -6.53
N SER A 4 -22.74 -6.13 -7.44
CA SER A 4 -22.08 -6.62 -8.65
C SER A 4 -21.52 -5.51 -9.55
N GLN A 5 -22.15 -4.35 -9.55
CA GLN A 5 -21.67 -3.17 -10.27
C GLN A 5 -20.29 -2.67 -9.77
N VAL A 6 -20.03 -2.81 -8.47
CA VAL A 6 -18.71 -2.45 -7.90
C VAL A 6 -17.64 -3.42 -8.40
N PHE A 7 -17.95 -4.72 -8.47
CA PHE A 7 -17.03 -5.70 -9.02
C PHE A 7 -16.71 -5.45 -10.50
N GLN A 8 -17.76 -5.14 -11.29
CA GLN A 8 -17.57 -4.80 -12.71
C GLN A 8 -16.64 -3.60 -12.87
N LYS A 9 -16.84 -2.52 -12.11
CA LYS A 9 -15.97 -1.35 -12.15
C LYS A 9 -14.52 -1.70 -11.77
N MET A 10 -14.31 -2.53 -10.73
CA MET A 10 -12.97 -2.95 -10.33
C MET A 10 -12.26 -3.72 -11.45
N VAL A 11 -12.96 -4.62 -12.13
CA VAL A 11 -12.46 -5.38 -13.28
C VAL A 11 -12.09 -4.46 -14.44
N ASP A 12 -12.98 -3.51 -14.76
CA ASP A 12 -12.77 -2.54 -15.84
C ASP A 12 -11.55 -1.65 -15.55
N TYR A 13 -11.41 -1.15 -14.32
CA TYR A 13 -10.26 -0.34 -13.90
C TYR A 13 -8.94 -1.13 -13.86
N ALA A 14 -9.01 -2.43 -13.58
CA ALA A 14 -7.85 -3.30 -13.65
C ALA A 14 -7.42 -3.59 -15.10
N SER A 15 -8.31 -3.36 -16.08
CA SER A 15 -8.08 -3.68 -17.51
C SER A 15 -7.58 -5.13 -17.66
N LEU A 16 -8.39 -6.07 -17.14
CA LEU A 16 -8.04 -7.48 -17.17
C LEU A 16 -8.15 -8.06 -18.58
N ASP A 17 -7.24 -8.95 -18.92
CA ASP A 17 -7.27 -9.75 -20.13
C ASP A 17 -7.03 -11.24 -19.86
N CYS A 18 -7.15 -12.05 -20.92
CA CYS A 18 -7.09 -13.52 -20.83
C CYS A 18 -5.67 -14.07 -20.50
N ASP A 19 -4.63 -13.24 -20.48
CA ASP A 19 -3.25 -13.63 -20.13
C ASP A 19 -2.90 -13.27 -18.68
N ASP A 20 -3.74 -12.47 -18.02
CA ASP A 20 -3.48 -12.00 -16.66
C ASP A 20 -3.58 -13.11 -15.60
N THR A 21 -2.66 -13.06 -14.64
CA THR A 21 -2.75 -13.78 -13.37
C THR A 21 -3.06 -12.78 -12.27
N VAL A 22 -4.26 -12.88 -11.72
CA VAL A 22 -4.80 -11.91 -10.76
C VAL A 22 -4.66 -12.43 -9.34
N LEU A 23 -4.11 -11.61 -8.45
CA LEU A 23 -4.13 -11.85 -7.01
C LEU A 23 -5.33 -11.17 -6.36
N GLU A 24 -6.14 -11.94 -5.65
CA GLU A 24 -7.20 -11.46 -4.76
C GLU A 24 -6.83 -11.76 -3.31
N ILE A 25 -6.90 -10.74 -2.44
CA ILE A 25 -6.50 -10.83 -1.04
C ILE A 25 -7.73 -10.68 -0.14
N GLY A 26 -8.07 -11.73 0.62
CA GLY A 26 -9.29 -11.79 1.40
C GLY A 26 -10.49 -12.13 0.53
N ALA A 27 -10.43 -13.26 -0.17
CA ALA A 27 -11.45 -13.70 -1.12
C ALA A 27 -12.83 -13.95 -0.50
N GLY A 28 -12.87 -14.23 0.81
CA GLY A 28 -14.12 -14.38 1.57
C GLY A 28 -15.00 -15.50 1.01
N LEU A 29 -16.22 -15.14 0.58
CA LEU A 29 -17.18 -16.07 -0.01
C LEU A 29 -17.01 -16.23 -1.54
N GLY A 30 -16.01 -15.61 -2.16
CA GLY A 30 -15.68 -15.83 -3.57
C GLY A 30 -16.52 -15.06 -4.60
N PHE A 31 -17.28 -14.06 -4.18
CA PHE A 31 -18.09 -13.29 -5.13
C PHE A 31 -17.24 -12.53 -6.15
N LEU A 32 -16.21 -11.82 -5.69
CA LEU A 32 -15.27 -11.15 -6.58
C LEU A 32 -14.42 -12.17 -7.34
N THR A 33 -13.97 -13.24 -6.66
CA THR A 33 -13.18 -14.32 -7.27
C THR A 33 -13.86 -14.88 -8.51
N ARG A 34 -15.18 -15.10 -8.46
CA ARG A 34 -15.97 -15.59 -9.61
C ARG A 34 -15.95 -14.60 -10.77
N PHE A 35 -16.16 -13.31 -10.50
CA PHE A 35 -16.05 -12.27 -11.53
C PHE A 35 -14.68 -12.25 -12.20
N LEU A 36 -13.62 -12.38 -11.41
CA LEU A 36 -12.25 -12.39 -11.90
C LEU A 36 -11.99 -13.64 -12.75
N SER A 37 -12.48 -14.81 -12.33
CA SER A 37 -12.24 -16.08 -13.02
C SER A 37 -12.78 -16.11 -14.46
N GLU A 38 -13.81 -15.29 -14.76
CA GLU A 38 -14.39 -15.17 -16.09
C GLU A 38 -13.60 -14.24 -17.03
N LYS A 39 -12.62 -13.49 -16.51
CA LYS A 39 -11.96 -12.39 -17.24
C LYS A 39 -10.45 -12.56 -17.42
N CYS A 40 -9.84 -13.49 -16.71
CA CYS A 40 -8.39 -13.63 -16.69
C CYS A 40 -7.96 -15.10 -16.80
N LYS A 41 -6.66 -15.31 -17.05
CA LYS A 41 -6.02 -16.62 -17.16
C LYS A 41 -6.11 -17.40 -15.86
N ALA A 42 -5.79 -16.76 -14.76
CA ALA A 42 -5.76 -17.40 -13.45
C ALA A 42 -6.08 -16.41 -12.32
N VAL A 43 -6.74 -16.91 -11.27
CA VAL A 43 -6.97 -16.18 -10.03
C VAL A 43 -6.26 -16.89 -8.88
N LEU A 44 -5.42 -16.14 -8.17
CA LEU A 44 -4.80 -16.55 -6.91
C LEU A 44 -5.62 -15.95 -5.77
N ALA A 45 -6.56 -16.71 -5.23
CA ALA A 45 -7.49 -16.26 -4.19
C ALA A 45 -6.92 -16.61 -2.80
N VAL A 46 -6.44 -15.61 -2.07
CA VAL A 46 -5.87 -15.77 -0.72
C VAL A 46 -6.94 -15.50 0.34
N GLU A 47 -7.13 -16.45 1.25
CA GLU A 47 -8.06 -16.34 2.37
C GLU A 47 -7.43 -16.85 3.67
N VAL A 48 -7.53 -16.06 4.74
CA VAL A 48 -6.90 -16.38 6.04
C VAL A 48 -7.80 -17.23 6.94
N ASP A 49 -9.12 -17.11 6.80
CA ASP A 49 -10.09 -17.91 7.57
C ASP A 49 -10.29 -19.28 6.89
N THR A 50 -9.84 -20.34 7.58
CA THR A 50 -9.96 -21.74 7.11
C THR A 50 -11.40 -22.11 6.76
N ARG A 51 -12.40 -21.63 7.50
CA ARG A 51 -13.82 -21.92 7.25
C ARG A 51 -14.29 -21.31 5.94
N LEU A 52 -13.88 -20.06 5.68
CA LEU A 52 -14.16 -19.38 4.41
C LEU A 52 -13.42 -20.05 3.25
N ALA A 53 -12.18 -20.46 3.46
CA ALA A 53 -11.39 -21.18 2.45
C ALA A 53 -12.05 -22.53 2.05
N ILE A 54 -12.67 -23.23 2.99
CA ILE A 54 -13.43 -24.47 2.69
C ILE A 54 -14.66 -24.15 1.84
N ILE A 55 -15.45 -23.14 2.25
CA ILE A 55 -16.64 -22.70 1.49
C ILE A 55 -16.24 -22.25 0.09
N LEU A 56 -15.16 -21.48 -0.03
CA LEU A 56 -14.63 -20.96 -1.28
C LEU A 56 -14.27 -22.10 -2.27
N ARG A 57 -13.62 -23.17 -1.77
CA ARG A 57 -13.28 -24.36 -2.59
C ARG A 57 -14.53 -25.03 -3.14
N GLU A 58 -15.58 -25.16 -2.33
CA GLU A 58 -16.84 -25.77 -2.78
C GLU A 58 -17.57 -24.88 -3.80
N GLN A 59 -17.61 -23.57 -3.57
CA GLN A 59 -18.30 -22.62 -4.46
C GLN A 59 -17.61 -22.43 -5.82
N LEU A 60 -16.30 -22.66 -5.89
CA LEU A 60 -15.50 -22.44 -7.10
C LEU A 60 -14.94 -23.75 -7.70
N LYS A 61 -15.51 -24.90 -7.35
CA LYS A 61 -15.11 -26.19 -7.91
C LYS A 61 -15.25 -26.31 -9.43
N ASP A 62 -16.14 -25.50 -10.01
CA ASP A 62 -16.40 -25.37 -11.44
C ASP A 62 -15.53 -24.31 -12.14
N ALA A 63 -14.64 -23.63 -11.42
CA ALA A 63 -13.73 -22.62 -11.93
C ALA A 63 -12.26 -23.13 -11.90
N PRO A 64 -11.82 -23.87 -12.92
CA PRO A 64 -10.53 -24.59 -12.90
C PRO A 64 -9.32 -23.65 -12.92
N ASN A 65 -9.50 -22.39 -13.28
CA ASN A 65 -8.47 -21.37 -13.28
C ASN A 65 -8.32 -20.62 -11.94
N VAL A 66 -9.08 -21.03 -10.90
CA VAL A 66 -8.97 -20.44 -9.55
C VAL A 66 -8.11 -21.32 -8.66
N ARG A 67 -7.04 -20.75 -8.10
CA ARG A 67 -6.22 -21.39 -7.08
C ARG A 67 -6.45 -20.71 -5.72
N ILE A 68 -7.02 -21.47 -4.78
CA ILE A 68 -7.26 -20.99 -3.43
C ILE A 68 -6.02 -21.25 -2.56
N ILE A 69 -5.53 -20.19 -1.93
CA ILE A 69 -4.36 -20.18 -1.04
C ILE A 69 -4.85 -19.82 0.36
N GLU A 70 -4.86 -20.79 1.25
CA GLU A 70 -5.22 -20.58 2.65
C GLU A 70 -4.05 -20.03 3.42
N GLY A 71 -4.22 -18.84 4.05
CA GLY A 71 -3.20 -18.21 4.88
C GLY A 71 -3.19 -16.70 4.83
N ASP A 72 -2.31 -16.11 5.64
CA ASP A 72 -2.05 -14.66 5.65
C ASP A 72 -1.10 -14.31 4.51
N VAL A 73 -1.55 -13.52 3.55
CA VAL A 73 -0.75 -13.08 2.39
C VAL A 73 0.59 -12.44 2.79
N LEU A 74 0.65 -11.82 3.96
CA LEU A 74 1.88 -11.19 4.48
C LEU A 74 2.93 -12.21 4.95
N LYS A 75 2.57 -13.49 5.05
CA LYS A 75 3.42 -14.57 5.57
C LYS A 75 3.51 -15.77 4.62
N THR A 76 2.54 -15.89 3.72
CA THR A 76 2.41 -17.03 2.81
C THR A 76 3.13 -16.70 1.50
N SER A 77 3.84 -17.70 0.96
CA SER A 77 4.40 -17.58 -0.38
C SER A 77 3.28 -17.61 -1.42
N VAL A 78 3.16 -16.56 -2.20
CA VAL A 78 2.19 -16.45 -3.28
C VAL A 78 2.94 -16.63 -4.61
N PRO A 79 2.42 -17.44 -5.55
CA PRO A 79 2.98 -17.53 -6.91
C PRO A 79 3.00 -16.18 -7.61
N SER A 80 3.75 -16.06 -8.70
CA SER A 80 3.82 -14.83 -9.49
C SER A 80 2.44 -14.43 -10.04
N PHE A 81 2.17 -13.14 -10.01
CA PHE A 81 0.97 -12.49 -10.54
C PHE A 81 1.38 -11.16 -11.18
N ASN A 82 0.55 -10.64 -12.07
CA ASN A 82 0.79 -9.33 -12.67
C ASN A 82 -0.31 -8.30 -12.33
N LYS A 83 -1.47 -8.73 -11.87
CA LYS A 83 -2.55 -7.84 -11.45
C LYS A 83 -2.99 -8.14 -10.02
N VAL A 84 -3.50 -7.12 -9.35
CA VAL A 84 -4.13 -7.27 -8.03
C VAL A 84 -5.52 -6.64 -8.07
N VAL A 85 -6.55 -7.42 -7.76
CA VAL A 85 -7.92 -6.89 -7.63
C VAL A 85 -8.50 -7.43 -6.33
N SER A 86 -8.79 -6.53 -5.37
CA SER A 86 -9.16 -7.02 -4.04
C SER A 86 -9.94 -6.01 -3.22
N ILE A 87 -10.71 -6.53 -2.27
CA ILE A 87 -11.39 -5.78 -1.20
C ILE A 87 -10.79 -6.25 0.14
N PRO A 88 -9.57 -5.82 0.47
CA PRO A 88 -8.89 -6.34 1.63
C PRO A 88 -9.53 -5.86 2.93
N PRO A 89 -9.40 -6.61 4.04
CA PRO A 89 -9.83 -6.15 5.36
C PRO A 89 -9.13 -4.83 5.72
N TYR A 90 -9.89 -3.81 6.12
CA TYR A 90 -9.37 -2.45 6.31
C TYR A 90 -8.25 -2.34 7.35
N HIS A 91 -8.26 -3.19 8.38
CA HIS A 91 -7.23 -3.17 9.43
C HIS A 91 -5.83 -3.58 8.97
N VAL A 92 -5.71 -4.20 7.80
CA VAL A 92 -4.41 -4.60 7.22
C VAL A 92 -3.92 -3.66 6.10
N SER A 93 -4.70 -2.65 5.69
CA SER A 93 -4.42 -1.81 4.52
C SER A 93 -2.98 -1.28 4.45
N SER A 94 -2.46 -0.71 5.55
CA SER A 94 -1.07 -0.19 5.55
C SER A 94 -0.02 -1.29 5.40
N ARG A 95 -0.22 -2.44 6.06
CA ARG A 95 0.72 -3.57 5.96
C ARG A 95 0.66 -4.21 4.58
N LEU A 96 -0.53 -4.28 4.02
CA LEU A 96 -0.75 -4.79 2.67
C LEU A 96 -0.03 -3.93 1.62
N LEU A 97 -0.17 -2.60 1.69
CA LEU A 97 0.56 -1.70 0.79
C LEU A 97 2.07 -1.86 0.91
N LEU A 98 2.60 -1.96 2.14
CA LEU A 98 4.03 -2.17 2.35
C LEU A 98 4.51 -3.50 1.75
N TRP A 99 3.69 -4.53 1.81
CA TRP A 99 3.97 -5.82 1.21
C TRP A 99 3.94 -5.72 -0.33
N LEU A 100 2.90 -5.09 -0.91
CA LEU A 100 2.77 -4.85 -2.35
C LEU A 100 3.96 -4.07 -2.92
N PHE A 101 4.50 -3.08 -2.19
CA PHE A 101 5.68 -2.33 -2.64
C PHE A 101 6.95 -3.17 -2.76
N GLY A 102 6.97 -4.36 -2.18
CA GLY A 102 8.03 -5.36 -2.30
C GLY A 102 7.77 -6.46 -3.33
N THR A 103 6.65 -6.40 -4.05
CA THR A 103 6.27 -7.37 -5.10
C THR A 103 6.28 -6.73 -6.48
N ASP A 104 6.36 -7.55 -7.50
CA ASP A 104 6.25 -7.11 -8.89
C ASP A 104 4.79 -7.29 -9.34
N PHE A 105 4.18 -6.20 -9.83
CA PHE A 105 2.85 -6.18 -10.43
C PHE A 105 2.75 -5.02 -11.42
N ASP A 106 1.84 -5.12 -12.39
CA ASP A 106 1.59 -4.07 -13.36
C ASP A 106 0.54 -3.07 -12.87
N ARG A 107 -0.52 -3.59 -12.24
CA ARG A 107 -1.62 -2.76 -11.75
C ARG A 107 -2.31 -3.42 -10.57
N ALA A 108 -2.71 -2.60 -9.60
CA ALA A 108 -3.57 -3.03 -8.49
C ALA A 108 -4.82 -2.15 -8.41
N VAL A 109 -5.99 -2.76 -8.28
CA VAL A 109 -7.27 -2.09 -8.02
C VAL A 109 -7.81 -2.58 -6.69
N LEU A 110 -7.87 -1.68 -5.73
CA LEU A 110 -8.19 -2.01 -4.34
C LEU A 110 -9.29 -1.11 -3.81
N ILE A 111 -10.12 -1.64 -2.91
CA ILE A 111 -11.06 -0.82 -2.16
C ILE A 111 -10.48 -0.51 -0.79
N PHE A 112 -10.34 0.78 -0.49
CA PHE A 112 -9.90 1.28 0.80
C PHE A 112 -10.94 2.21 1.43
N GLN A 113 -10.91 2.35 2.75
CA GLN A 113 -11.66 3.37 3.44
C GLN A 113 -11.26 4.77 2.93
N LYS A 114 -12.22 5.69 2.81
CA LYS A 114 -12.02 7.03 2.24
C LYS A 114 -10.86 7.79 2.88
N GLU A 115 -10.79 7.79 4.22
CA GLU A 115 -9.70 8.47 4.95
C GLU A 115 -8.33 7.85 4.66
N PHE A 116 -8.28 6.52 4.49
CA PHE A 116 -7.05 5.85 4.12
C PHE A 116 -6.62 6.20 2.69
N ALA A 117 -7.55 6.20 1.74
CA ALA A 117 -7.30 6.59 0.34
C ALA A 117 -6.81 8.05 0.25
N ASN A 118 -7.44 8.98 0.99
CA ASN A 118 -7.02 10.38 1.05
C ASN A 118 -5.56 10.54 1.52
N ARG A 119 -5.14 9.76 2.51
CA ARG A 119 -3.75 9.78 2.99
C ARG A 119 -2.73 9.32 1.95
N LEU A 120 -3.12 8.49 0.98
CA LEU A 120 -2.20 8.04 -0.07
C LEU A 120 -1.83 9.17 -1.03
N VAL A 121 -2.76 10.10 -1.27
CA VAL A 121 -2.63 11.21 -2.24
C VAL A 121 -2.59 12.59 -1.58
N ALA A 122 -2.31 12.64 -0.30
CA ALA A 122 -2.35 13.88 0.48
C ALA A 122 -1.29 14.90 0.01
N SER A 123 -1.69 16.16 -0.11
CA SER A 123 -0.77 17.23 -0.47
C SER A 123 0.20 17.58 0.67
N VAL A 124 1.41 17.97 0.31
CA VAL A 124 2.44 18.44 1.26
C VAL A 124 1.87 19.48 2.22
N GLY A 125 2.09 19.28 3.50
CA GLY A 125 1.64 20.21 4.57
C GLY A 125 0.20 20.02 5.02
N SER A 126 -0.63 19.27 4.29
CA SER A 126 -2.01 18.97 4.69
C SER A 126 -2.07 18.11 5.96
N GLU A 127 -3.25 17.99 6.55
CA GLU A 127 -3.47 17.20 7.75
C GLU A 127 -3.21 15.70 7.50
N ASP A 128 -3.59 15.18 6.35
CA ASP A 128 -3.43 13.79 5.96
C ASP A 128 -2.01 13.44 5.47
N TYR A 129 -1.16 14.45 5.18
CA TYR A 129 0.20 14.23 4.70
C TYR A 129 1.05 13.50 5.73
N GLY A 130 1.57 12.34 5.38
CA GLY A 130 2.27 11.47 6.30
C GLY A 130 3.35 10.59 5.66
N TRP A 131 4.01 9.77 6.46
CA TRP A 131 5.04 8.84 5.99
C TRP A 131 4.53 7.88 4.91
N LEU A 132 3.24 7.50 5.00
CA LEU A 132 2.63 6.61 4.02
C LEU A 132 2.46 7.30 2.67
N THR A 133 2.08 8.59 2.66
CA THR A 133 1.99 9.41 1.44
C THR A 133 3.33 9.43 0.71
N VAL A 134 4.41 9.75 1.44
CA VAL A 134 5.78 9.84 0.87
C VAL A 134 6.25 8.48 0.35
N LEU A 135 6.00 7.42 1.11
CA LEU A 135 6.41 6.08 0.71
C LEU A 135 5.61 5.59 -0.51
N THR A 136 4.31 5.90 -0.56
CA THR A 136 3.44 5.57 -1.68
C THR A 136 3.87 6.32 -2.93
N ASP A 137 4.13 7.62 -2.82
CA ASP A 137 4.63 8.43 -3.94
C ASP A 137 5.93 7.90 -4.52
N TYR A 138 6.82 7.36 -3.70
CA TYR A 138 8.05 6.73 -4.17
C TYR A 138 7.79 5.43 -4.97
N HIS A 139 6.77 4.64 -4.60
CA HIS A 139 6.55 3.32 -5.16
C HIS A 139 5.57 3.27 -6.33
N VAL A 140 4.47 4.02 -6.24
CA VAL A 140 3.35 3.89 -7.16
C VAL A 140 2.75 5.26 -7.50
N GLU A 141 2.13 5.34 -8.66
CA GLU A 141 1.11 6.32 -8.96
C GLU A 141 -0.20 5.85 -8.34
N VAL A 142 -0.92 6.76 -7.70
CA VAL A 142 -2.19 6.47 -7.02
C VAL A 142 -3.30 7.28 -7.64
N GLU A 143 -4.33 6.60 -8.11
CA GLU A 143 -5.52 7.26 -8.63
C GLU A 143 -6.75 6.83 -7.82
N PRO A 144 -7.29 7.72 -6.98
CA PRO A 144 -8.62 7.52 -6.41
C PRO A 144 -9.66 7.61 -7.52
N LEU A 145 -10.49 6.58 -7.64
CA LEU A 145 -11.50 6.47 -8.68
C LEU A 145 -12.90 6.69 -8.08
N ASP A 146 -13.74 5.65 -8.08
CA ASP A 146 -15.11 5.76 -7.64
C ASP A 146 -15.29 5.69 -6.13
N HIS A 147 -16.19 6.50 -5.64
CA HIS A 147 -16.71 6.41 -4.28
C HIS A 147 -17.63 5.19 -4.14
N VAL A 148 -17.43 4.40 -3.12
CA VAL A 148 -18.24 3.22 -2.79
C VAL A 148 -18.93 3.46 -1.45
N PRO A 149 -20.25 3.72 -1.46
CA PRO A 149 -21.01 3.97 -0.25
C PRO A 149 -21.00 2.76 0.70
N LYS A 150 -20.99 3.00 1.99
CA LYS A 150 -20.92 1.95 3.02
C LYS A 150 -22.07 0.94 2.96
N TRP A 151 -23.25 1.33 2.47
CA TRP A 151 -24.42 0.43 2.38
C TRP A 151 -24.27 -0.65 1.29
N THR A 152 -23.30 -0.52 0.38
CA THR A 152 -23.00 -1.56 -0.62
C THR A 152 -22.34 -2.79 -0.04
N PHE A 153 -21.89 -2.72 1.23
CA PHE A 153 -21.20 -3.82 1.91
C PHE A 153 -22.09 -4.52 2.94
N TYR A 154 -21.86 -5.81 3.10
CA TYR A 154 -22.40 -6.58 4.21
C TYR A 154 -21.32 -7.49 4.83
N PRO A 155 -21.04 -7.36 6.12
CA PRO A 155 -21.58 -6.34 7.04
C PRO A 155 -21.16 -4.92 6.65
N GLN A 156 -22.02 -3.94 6.98
CA GLN A 156 -21.79 -2.54 6.62
C GLN A 156 -20.66 -1.94 7.45
N PRO A 157 -19.63 -1.32 6.83
CA PRO A 157 -18.59 -0.60 7.55
C PRO A 157 -19.11 0.73 8.14
N LYS A 158 -18.31 1.35 9.01
CA LYS A 158 -18.68 2.64 9.63
C LYS A 158 -18.61 3.81 8.66
N ILE A 159 -17.69 3.77 7.72
CA ILE A 159 -17.36 4.85 6.77
C ILE A 159 -17.38 4.33 5.33
N ASP A 160 -17.53 5.26 4.40
CA ASP A 160 -17.49 4.98 2.97
C ASP A 160 -16.08 4.58 2.52
N SER A 161 -16.03 3.99 1.34
CA SER A 161 -14.81 3.51 0.71
C SER A 161 -14.58 4.16 -0.64
N VAL A 162 -13.40 3.94 -1.20
CA VAL A 162 -13.00 4.43 -2.52
C VAL A 162 -12.29 3.29 -3.25
N ILE A 163 -12.60 3.12 -4.52
CA ILE A 163 -11.79 2.29 -5.42
C ILE A 163 -10.53 3.09 -5.74
N VAL A 164 -9.38 2.46 -5.53
CA VAL A 164 -8.07 3.08 -5.79
C VAL A 164 -7.30 2.20 -6.76
N ARG A 165 -6.77 2.82 -7.81
CA ARG A 165 -5.83 2.21 -8.74
C ARG A 165 -4.41 2.57 -8.35
N LEU A 166 -3.53 1.59 -8.35
CA LEU A 166 -2.10 1.73 -8.10
C LEU A 166 -1.33 1.19 -9.31
N GLU A 167 -0.40 1.98 -9.83
CA GLU A 167 0.51 1.58 -10.89
C GLU A 167 1.96 1.82 -10.45
N PRO A 168 2.85 0.81 -10.52
CA PRO A 168 4.24 0.99 -10.14
C PRO A 168 4.94 2.07 -10.97
N LYS A 169 5.60 3.01 -10.31
CA LYS A 169 6.43 4.00 -10.99
C LYS A 169 7.72 3.32 -11.51
N ASN A 170 7.93 3.35 -12.80
CA ASN A 170 9.14 2.85 -13.43
C ASN A 170 9.57 3.81 -14.56
N PRO A 171 10.71 4.53 -14.43
CA PRO A 171 11.64 4.49 -13.30
C PRO A 171 11.07 5.11 -12.02
N ARG A 172 11.67 4.79 -10.86
CA ARG A 172 11.36 5.46 -9.60
C ARG A 172 11.65 6.96 -9.67
N PRO A 173 10.89 7.83 -8.97
CA PRO A 173 11.03 9.29 -9.10
C PRO A 173 12.39 9.82 -8.65
N TYR A 174 13.07 9.11 -7.76
CA TYR A 174 14.43 9.40 -7.32
C TYR A 174 15.14 8.11 -6.86
N SER A 175 16.49 8.13 -6.88
CA SER A 175 17.29 7.00 -6.39
C SER A 175 17.42 7.05 -4.88
N LEU A 176 17.51 5.88 -4.24
CA LEU A 176 17.77 5.73 -2.81
C LEU A 176 18.92 4.72 -2.62
N ARG A 177 19.97 5.13 -1.89
CA ARG A 177 21.09 4.24 -1.54
C ARG A 177 20.66 3.15 -0.56
N ASN A 178 19.73 3.46 0.35
CA ASN A 178 19.21 2.51 1.33
C ASN A 178 17.71 2.72 1.56
N LYS A 179 16.91 1.83 0.97
CA LYS A 179 15.43 1.88 1.05
C LYS A 179 14.90 1.62 2.47
N GLU A 180 15.58 0.76 3.25
CA GLU A 180 15.13 0.45 4.61
C GLU A 180 15.39 1.62 5.56
N LEU A 181 16.57 2.26 5.45
CA LEU A 181 16.87 3.50 6.18
C LEU A 181 15.86 4.59 5.86
N PHE A 182 15.53 4.78 4.57
CA PHE A 182 14.52 5.75 4.13
C PHE A 182 13.16 5.51 4.81
N LYS A 183 12.68 4.27 4.82
CA LYS A 183 11.41 3.88 5.44
C LYS A 183 11.40 4.11 6.96
N GLN A 184 12.50 3.79 7.64
CA GLN A 184 12.64 4.02 9.09
C GLN A 184 12.71 5.52 9.41
N LEU A 185 13.47 6.29 8.62
CA LEU A 185 13.56 7.74 8.72
C LEU A 185 12.19 8.40 8.59
N LEU A 186 11.41 8.02 7.58
CA LEU A 186 10.06 8.54 7.36
C LEU A 186 9.18 8.32 8.60
N ARG A 187 9.14 7.10 9.13
CA ARG A 187 8.34 6.79 10.33
C ARG A 187 8.75 7.63 11.53
N SER A 188 10.07 7.77 11.76
CA SER A 188 10.60 8.57 12.86
C SER A 188 10.29 10.06 12.71
N CYS A 189 10.49 10.61 11.52
CA CYS A 189 10.21 12.02 11.23
C CYS A 189 8.73 12.35 11.39
N PHE A 190 7.84 11.56 10.82
CA PHE A 190 6.40 11.81 10.88
C PHE A 190 5.77 11.53 12.26
N ALA A 191 6.41 10.78 13.14
CA ALA A 191 6.00 10.70 14.55
C ALA A 191 6.03 12.09 15.25
N LYS A 192 6.78 13.04 14.69
CA LYS A 192 6.93 14.42 15.20
C LYS A 192 6.83 15.44 14.07
N ARG A 193 5.84 15.26 13.16
CA ARG A 193 5.68 16.00 11.88
C ARG A 193 5.71 17.53 11.97
N ASN A 194 5.40 18.11 13.13
CA ASN A 194 5.42 19.54 13.36
C ASN A 194 6.80 20.08 13.81
N ARG A 195 7.75 19.20 14.13
CA ARG A 195 9.12 19.60 14.50
C ARG A 195 9.94 19.96 13.28
N LYS A 196 10.99 20.76 13.51
CA LYS A 196 12.03 21.00 12.50
C LYS A 196 12.76 19.69 12.18
N VAL A 197 13.19 19.52 10.92
CA VAL A 197 13.90 18.34 10.41
C VAL A 197 15.10 18.01 11.30
N LYS A 198 15.94 19.00 11.67
CA LYS A 198 17.09 18.80 12.55
C LYS A 198 16.73 18.06 13.84
N ASN A 199 15.62 18.43 14.49
CA ASN A 199 15.21 17.84 15.76
C ASN A 199 14.60 16.44 15.58
N ALA A 200 13.91 16.20 14.46
CA ALA A 200 13.32 14.90 14.15
C ALA A 200 14.39 13.88 13.76
N VAL A 201 15.35 14.28 12.92
CA VAL A 201 16.46 13.42 12.48
C VAL A 201 17.44 13.16 13.60
N GLN A 202 17.73 14.16 14.46
CA GLN A 202 18.58 13.94 15.64
C GLN A 202 18.02 12.86 16.55
N ALA A 203 16.69 12.86 16.76
CA ALA A 203 16.03 11.82 17.55
C ALA A 203 16.16 10.42 16.89
N TYR A 204 16.10 10.36 15.56
CA TYR A 204 16.31 9.13 14.80
C TYR A 204 17.75 8.62 14.91
N VAL A 205 18.74 9.48 14.66
CA VAL A 205 20.17 9.12 14.69
C VAL A 205 20.59 8.65 16.09
N LYS A 206 20.14 9.33 17.15
CA LYS A 206 20.41 8.90 18.55
C LYS A 206 19.75 7.57 18.89
N GLY A 207 18.52 7.32 18.43
CA GLY A 207 17.76 6.12 18.79
C GLY A 207 18.10 4.87 17.98
N PHE A 208 18.48 5.02 16.72
CA PHE A 208 18.65 3.87 15.80
C PHE A 208 20.10 3.64 15.34
N CYS A 209 20.94 4.68 15.30
CA CYS A 209 22.30 4.55 14.76
C CYS A 209 23.39 4.38 15.83
N ASN A 210 23.04 4.36 17.12
CA ASN A 210 23.99 4.23 18.26
C ASN A 210 25.23 5.14 18.13
N MET A 211 25.07 6.34 17.60
CA MET A 211 26.16 7.30 17.37
C MET A 211 26.40 8.16 18.60
N SER A 212 27.66 8.58 18.79
CA SER A 212 28.01 9.57 19.82
C SER A 212 27.25 10.88 19.59
N GLU A 213 27.04 11.63 20.66
CA GLU A 213 26.29 12.91 20.59
C GLU A 213 26.97 13.91 19.64
N GLU A 214 28.27 14.02 19.72
CA GLU A 214 29.08 14.91 18.85
C GLU A 214 28.92 14.56 17.36
N LYS A 215 28.98 13.26 17.01
CA LYS A 215 28.82 12.80 15.64
C LYS A 215 27.40 13.05 15.15
N SER A 216 26.40 12.83 15.99
CA SER A 216 25.01 13.08 15.66
C SER A 216 24.73 14.56 15.40
N ILE A 217 25.33 15.47 16.16
CA ILE A 217 25.21 16.92 15.98
C ILE A 217 25.82 17.33 14.64
N ARG A 218 27.04 16.90 14.33
CA ARG A 218 27.72 17.24 13.06
C ARG A 218 26.90 16.81 11.84
N ILE A 219 26.35 15.57 11.87
CA ILE A 219 25.49 15.07 10.79
C ILE A 219 24.26 15.95 10.63
N VAL A 220 23.60 16.27 11.74
CA VAL A 220 22.36 17.06 11.72
C VAL A 220 22.59 18.49 11.26
N GLU A 221 23.74 19.08 11.60
CA GLU A 221 24.12 20.43 11.14
C GLU A 221 24.42 20.49 9.65
N ALA A 222 24.90 19.40 9.05
CA ALA A 222 25.15 19.28 7.62
C ALA A 222 23.90 18.94 6.79
N LEU A 223 22.77 18.60 7.43
CA LEU A 223 21.56 18.16 6.71
C LEU A 223 20.95 19.28 5.86
N PRO A 224 20.49 18.94 4.65
CA PRO A 224 19.64 19.82 3.86
C PRO A 224 18.28 20.00 4.57
N PHE A 225 17.60 21.11 4.29
CA PHE A 225 16.26 21.42 4.80
C PHE A 225 16.10 21.42 6.32
N ARG A 226 17.16 21.43 7.10
CA ARG A 226 17.18 21.25 8.57
C ARG A 226 16.27 22.20 9.34
N GLU A 227 16.02 23.41 8.81
CA GLU A 227 15.15 24.44 9.43
C GLU A 227 13.68 24.34 9.05
N LYS A 228 13.34 23.61 7.96
CA LYS A 228 11.94 23.31 7.60
C LYS A 228 11.30 22.40 8.63
N ARG A 229 9.96 22.43 8.73
CA ARG A 229 9.20 21.41 9.48
C ARG A 229 9.06 20.14 8.64
N VAL A 230 9.04 18.98 9.27
CA VAL A 230 8.91 17.68 8.58
C VAL A 230 7.73 17.67 7.60
N ARG A 231 6.56 18.19 8.00
CA ARG A 231 5.37 18.24 7.14
C ARG A 231 5.48 19.16 5.91
N GLN A 232 6.50 19.99 5.84
CA GLN A 232 6.73 20.95 4.74
C GLN A 232 7.69 20.38 3.68
N LEU A 233 8.26 19.22 3.92
CA LEU A 233 9.14 18.58 2.97
C LEU A 233 8.34 17.90 1.87
N ALA A 234 8.81 18.02 0.63
CA ALA A 234 8.34 17.23 -0.48
C ALA A 234 8.84 15.77 -0.37
N PRO A 235 8.19 14.80 -1.02
CA PRO A 235 8.61 13.39 -0.95
C PRO A 235 10.08 13.17 -1.27
N GLU A 236 10.60 13.80 -2.31
CA GLU A 236 12.00 13.73 -2.75
C GLU A 236 12.99 14.31 -1.72
N ASP A 237 12.60 15.35 -0.96
CA ASP A 237 13.45 15.95 0.08
C ASP A 237 13.85 14.90 1.13
N PHE A 238 12.97 13.94 1.45
CA PHE A 238 13.27 12.85 2.38
C PHE A 238 14.30 11.87 1.80
N GLY A 239 14.30 11.66 0.48
CA GLY A 239 15.32 10.86 -0.19
C GLY A 239 16.71 11.49 -0.05
N VAL A 240 16.81 12.79 -0.29
CA VAL A 240 18.06 13.55 -0.11
C VAL A 240 18.56 13.49 1.32
N ILE A 241 17.68 13.62 2.31
CA ILE A 241 18.04 13.48 3.73
C ILE A 241 18.51 12.07 4.05
N ALA A 242 17.82 11.04 3.55
CA ALA A 242 18.19 9.64 3.78
C ALA A 242 19.58 9.32 3.23
N ASP A 243 19.91 9.79 2.03
CA ASP A 243 21.21 9.57 1.42
C ASP A 243 22.32 10.35 2.11
N ALA A 244 22.04 11.54 2.67
CA ALA A 244 22.98 12.31 3.48
C ALA A 244 23.35 11.62 4.81
N LEU A 245 22.53 10.70 5.31
CA LEU A 245 22.78 9.94 6.54
C LEU A 245 23.68 8.72 6.34
N ILE A 246 23.99 8.34 5.09
CA ILE A 246 24.79 7.15 4.75
C ILE A 246 26.30 7.47 4.68
N GLN A 247 26.70 8.72 4.93
CA GLN A 247 28.10 9.15 4.87
C GLN A 247 28.98 8.57 5.99
#